data_8ecd2cb154a6aaf22f7699f7fbfbc602
#
_entry.id   8ecd2cb154a6aaf22f7699f7fbfbc602
#
_cell.length_a   1.000
_cell.length_b   1.000
_cell.length_c   1.000
_cell.angle_alpha   90.00
_cell.angle_beta   90.00
_cell.angle_gamma   90.00
#
_symmetry.space_group_name_H-M   'P 1'
#
loop_
_entity.id
_entity.type
_entity.pdbx_description
1 polymer ?
#
loop_
_entity_poly.entity_id
_entity_poly.type
_entity_poly.pdbx_seq_one_letter_code
_entity_poly.pdbx_strand_id
1 'polypeptide(L)'
;MMSVDRVDLMDVSPQQVVSIAAALIPFLEHDDANRALMGSNMQKQAVPTLSTEAPLVGTGMERLVAQYSGDCIIAKSSGIVEKVDSGKIVVRKNLKEISSTDSAVDIYNLIKYTRSNQNTCINQRPIVSEGDKISAGDILADGSSIDLGELALGQNIKVAFMAWHGYNFEDSILISDKLVREDKLTSVHIIEETCTARDTKLGPDEITADIPNVGESALSKLDECGIVHIGAEVNAGDILVCLLY
;
A
#
# COMPACT_ATOMS: atom_id res chain seq x y z
N MET A 1 -27.52 -40.59 0.78
CA MET A 1 -26.09 -40.53 0.42
C MET A 1 -25.94 -41.08 -0.99
N MET A 2 -25.22 -40.37 -1.84
CA MET A 2 -24.93 -40.80 -3.21
C MET A 2 -23.58 -41.55 -3.22
N SER A 3 -23.45 -42.58 -4.08
CA SER A 3 -22.17 -43.29 -4.23
C SER A 3 -21.12 -42.39 -4.83
N VAL A 4 -19.87 -42.50 -4.35
CA VAL A 4 -18.73 -41.72 -4.83
C VAL A 4 -18.52 -41.87 -6.34
N ASP A 5 -18.86 -43.02 -6.91
CA ASP A 5 -18.73 -43.32 -8.35
C ASP A 5 -19.67 -42.48 -9.24
N ARG A 6 -20.60 -41.73 -8.66
CA ARG A 6 -21.52 -40.83 -9.35
C ARG A 6 -21.15 -39.34 -9.22
N VAL A 7 -20.00 -39.05 -8.61
CA VAL A 7 -19.54 -37.70 -8.38
C VAL A 7 -18.43 -37.40 -9.38
N ASP A 8 -18.69 -36.54 -10.35
CA ASP A 8 -17.74 -36.15 -11.38
C ASP A 8 -16.85 -35.00 -10.93
N LEU A 9 -17.37 -34.08 -10.10
CA LEU A 9 -16.70 -32.88 -9.62
C LEU A 9 -16.97 -32.67 -8.13
N MET A 10 -16.00 -32.13 -7.43
CA MET A 10 -16.09 -31.77 -6.03
C MET A 10 -15.41 -30.44 -5.78
N ASP A 11 -16.02 -29.58 -4.95
CA ASP A 11 -15.39 -28.33 -4.51
C ASP A 11 -14.13 -28.62 -3.69
N VAL A 12 -13.06 -27.93 -3.98
CA VAL A 12 -11.77 -28.09 -3.28
C VAL A 12 -11.86 -27.59 -1.84
N SER A 13 -12.63 -26.54 -1.62
CA SER A 13 -12.80 -25.91 -0.30
C SER A 13 -14.17 -25.24 -0.18
N PRO A 14 -14.80 -25.25 1.00
CA PRO A 14 -16.02 -24.47 1.28
C PRO A 14 -15.82 -22.95 1.07
N GLN A 15 -14.61 -22.46 1.17
CA GLN A 15 -14.27 -21.04 0.97
C GLN A 15 -14.50 -20.56 -0.47
N GLN A 16 -14.58 -21.46 -1.44
CA GLN A 16 -14.89 -21.11 -2.84
C GLN A 16 -16.30 -20.55 -3.06
N VAL A 17 -17.21 -20.73 -2.10
CA VAL A 17 -18.60 -20.24 -2.17
C VAL A 17 -18.66 -18.73 -1.97
N VAL A 18 -17.68 -18.14 -1.28
CA VAL A 18 -17.63 -16.70 -0.95
C VAL A 18 -16.53 -15.99 -1.73
N SER A 19 -16.64 -14.67 -1.85
CA SER A 19 -15.59 -13.85 -2.46
C SER A 19 -14.34 -13.82 -1.56
N ILE A 20 -13.18 -13.45 -2.11
CA ILE A 20 -11.93 -13.32 -1.37
C ILE A 20 -12.10 -12.35 -0.20
N ALA A 21 -12.76 -11.21 -0.42
CA ALA A 21 -13.00 -10.22 0.64
C ALA A 21 -13.88 -10.77 1.76
N ALA A 22 -14.91 -11.54 1.44
CA ALA A 22 -15.74 -12.20 2.46
C ALA A 22 -14.99 -13.32 3.19
N ALA A 23 -14.10 -14.03 2.50
CA ALA A 23 -13.27 -15.09 3.10
C ALA A 23 -12.21 -14.54 4.09
N LEU A 24 -11.92 -13.24 4.06
CA LEU A 24 -11.05 -12.56 5.02
C LEU A 24 -11.76 -12.12 6.31
N ILE A 25 -13.07 -12.26 6.40
CA ILE A 25 -13.84 -11.87 7.59
C ILE A 25 -13.79 -13.02 8.61
N PRO A 26 -13.16 -12.83 9.78
CA PRO A 26 -13.17 -13.85 10.81
C PRO A 26 -14.58 -14.01 11.40
N PHE A 27 -14.97 -15.24 11.74
CA PHE A 27 -16.29 -15.58 12.28
C PHE A 27 -17.47 -15.15 11.38
N LEU A 28 -17.28 -15.22 10.06
CA LEU A 28 -18.29 -14.83 9.06
C LEU A 28 -19.64 -15.55 9.28
N GLU A 29 -19.61 -16.79 9.73
CA GLU A 29 -20.80 -17.62 10.01
C GLU A 29 -21.69 -17.06 11.12
N HIS A 30 -21.18 -16.15 11.95
CA HIS A 30 -21.92 -15.48 13.03
C HIS A 30 -22.48 -14.12 12.61
N ASP A 31 -22.15 -13.64 11.41
CA ASP A 31 -22.57 -12.34 10.92
C ASP A 31 -23.85 -12.44 10.08
N ASP A 32 -24.69 -11.40 10.17
CA ASP A 32 -25.78 -11.20 9.22
C ASP A 32 -25.24 -10.92 7.82
N ALA A 33 -25.90 -11.46 6.79
CA ALA A 33 -25.46 -11.32 5.41
C ALA A 33 -25.32 -9.86 4.96
N ASN A 34 -26.23 -8.98 5.39
CA ASN A 34 -26.19 -7.56 5.05
C ASN A 34 -24.94 -6.87 5.67
N ARG A 35 -24.61 -7.20 6.91
CA ARG A 35 -23.42 -6.66 7.59
C ARG A 35 -22.13 -7.23 7.04
N ALA A 36 -22.09 -8.50 6.69
CA ALA A 36 -20.96 -9.11 6.00
C ALA A 36 -20.69 -8.47 4.64
N LEU A 37 -21.74 -8.15 3.87
CA LEU A 37 -21.63 -7.41 2.61
C LEU A 37 -21.02 -6.02 2.81
N MET A 38 -21.50 -5.26 3.80
CA MET A 38 -20.95 -3.95 4.14
C MET A 38 -19.48 -4.04 4.55
N GLY A 39 -19.12 -4.96 5.44
CA GLY A 39 -17.74 -5.18 5.87
C GLY A 39 -16.81 -5.58 4.73
N SER A 40 -17.25 -6.47 3.86
CA SER A 40 -16.53 -6.89 2.65
C SER A 40 -16.25 -5.69 1.71
N ASN A 41 -17.21 -4.80 1.53
CA ASN A 41 -17.04 -3.59 0.73
C ASN A 41 -16.09 -2.57 1.41
N MET A 42 -16.16 -2.45 2.74
CA MET A 42 -15.26 -1.55 3.49
C MET A 42 -13.80 -1.99 3.45
N GLN A 43 -13.50 -3.29 3.41
CA GLN A 43 -12.13 -3.80 3.23
C GLN A 43 -11.47 -3.25 1.96
N LYS A 44 -12.22 -3.09 0.87
CA LYS A 44 -11.72 -2.54 -0.41
C LYS A 44 -11.41 -1.04 -0.34
N GLN A 45 -11.91 -0.34 0.67
CA GLN A 45 -11.71 1.09 0.90
C GLN A 45 -10.59 1.36 1.91
N ALA A 46 -9.92 0.32 2.41
CA ALA A 46 -8.84 0.47 3.38
C ALA A 46 -7.67 1.24 2.77
N VAL A 47 -7.19 2.25 3.49
CA VAL A 47 -6.04 3.07 3.10
C VAL A 47 -4.79 2.51 3.79
N PRO A 48 -3.67 2.31 3.07
CA PRO A 48 -2.42 1.89 3.66
C PRO A 48 -1.95 2.88 4.73
N THR A 49 -1.67 2.38 5.93
CA THR A 49 -1.11 3.19 7.02
C THR A 49 0.41 3.24 6.93
N LEU A 50 1.02 4.23 7.58
CA LEU A 50 2.46 4.41 7.61
C LEU A 50 3.19 3.18 8.20
N SER A 51 2.64 2.63 9.27
CA SER A 51 3.06 1.36 9.87
C SER A 51 1.87 0.41 9.84
N THR A 52 2.04 -0.78 9.30
CA THR A 52 1.02 -1.82 9.21
C THR A 52 1.19 -2.82 10.35
N GLU A 53 0.11 -3.45 10.77
CA GLU A 53 0.10 -4.46 11.82
C GLU A 53 -0.81 -5.61 11.41
N ALA A 54 -0.28 -6.83 11.41
CA ALA A 54 -1.06 -8.02 11.07
C ALA A 54 -2.23 -8.22 12.04
N PRO A 55 -3.39 -8.68 11.60
CA PRO A 55 -4.54 -8.91 12.47
C PRO A 55 -4.24 -10.00 13.49
N LEU A 56 -4.65 -9.80 14.74
CA LEU A 56 -4.50 -10.81 15.81
C LEU A 56 -5.39 -12.03 15.58
N VAL A 57 -6.51 -11.84 14.90
CA VAL A 57 -7.45 -12.90 14.52
C VAL A 57 -7.65 -12.85 13.02
N GLY A 58 -7.32 -13.91 12.35
CA GLY A 58 -7.41 -14.04 10.89
C GLY A 58 -8.08 -15.34 10.47
N THR A 59 -8.30 -15.50 9.18
CA THR A 59 -8.93 -16.67 8.57
C THR A 59 -7.94 -17.64 7.95
N GLY A 60 -6.66 -17.27 7.87
CA GLY A 60 -5.62 -18.00 7.15
C GLY A 60 -5.53 -17.65 5.65
N MET A 61 -6.46 -16.85 5.14
CA MET A 61 -6.43 -16.35 3.76
C MET A 61 -5.47 -15.17 3.58
N GLU A 62 -5.12 -14.47 4.65
CA GLU A 62 -4.32 -13.24 4.63
C GLU A 62 -2.97 -13.45 3.95
N ARG A 63 -2.29 -14.54 4.26
CA ARG A 63 -0.99 -14.88 3.67
C ARG A 63 -1.10 -15.19 2.18
N LEU A 64 -2.11 -15.97 1.80
CA LEU A 64 -2.35 -16.31 0.40
C LEU A 64 -2.70 -15.07 -0.43
N VAL A 65 -3.57 -14.22 0.12
CA VAL A 65 -3.96 -12.97 -0.55
C VAL A 65 -2.75 -12.04 -0.71
N ALA A 66 -1.92 -11.89 0.32
CA ALA A 66 -0.69 -11.08 0.25
C ALA A 66 0.26 -11.63 -0.83
N GLN A 67 0.48 -12.93 -0.85
CA GLN A 67 1.37 -13.60 -1.81
C GLN A 67 0.90 -13.42 -3.26
N TYR A 68 -0.41 -13.54 -3.52
CA TYR A 68 -0.95 -13.44 -4.88
C TYR A 68 -1.40 -12.03 -5.28
N SER A 69 -1.31 -11.04 -4.40
CA SER A 69 -1.67 -9.64 -4.70
C SER A 69 -0.77 -8.97 -5.72
N GLY A 70 0.49 -9.45 -5.85
CA GLY A 70 1.51 -8.81 -6.68
C GLY A 70 2.18 -7.59 -6.03
N ASP A 71 1.78 -7.21 -4.80
CA ASP A 71 2.38 -6.10 -4.07
C ASP A 71 3.62 -6.54 -3.25
N CYS A 72 3.72 -7.83 -2.94
CA CYS A 72 4.91 -8.47 -2.37
C CYS A 72 5.92 -8.86 -3.43
N ILE A 73 7.19 -8.84 -3.09
CA ILE A 73 8.25 -9.44 -3.90
C ILE A 73 8.50 -10.86 -3.41
N ILE A 74 8.34 -11.80 -4.34
CA ILE A 74 8.47 -13.25 -4.09
C ILE A 74 9.74 -13.76 -4.74
N ALA A 75 10.48 -14.65 -4.05
CA ALA A 75 11.64 -15.32 -4.57
C ALA A 75 11.27 -16.24 -5.76
N LYS A 76 11.92 -16.02 -6.90
CA LYS A 76 11.75 -16.85 -8.11
C LYS A 76 12.52 -18.17 -8.01
N SER A 77 13.63 -18.17 -7.29
CA SER A 77 14.55 -19.30 -7.15
C SER A 77 15.06 -19.42 -5.71
N SER A 78 15.48 -20.62 -5.34
CA SER A 78 16.10 -20.84 -4.04
C SER A 78 17.55 -20.34 -4.03
N GLY A 79 17.98 -19.76 -2.92
CA GLY A 79 19.32 -19.19 -2.83
C GLY A 79 19.67 -18.63 -1.47
N ILE A 80 20.70 -17.78 -1.48
CA ILE A 80 21.16 -17.04 -0.30
C ILE A 80 21.11 -15.56 -0.65
N VAL A 81 20.56 -14.79 0.26
CA VAL A 81 20.51 -13.32 0.16
C VAL A 81 21.94 -12.79 0.34
N GLU A 82 22.49 -12.19 -0.70
CA GLU A 82 23.87 -11.70 -0.72
C GLU A 82 23.96 -10.25 -0.27
N LYS A 83 23.00 -9.43 -0.71
CA LYS A 83 22.94 -8.01 -0.34
C LYS A 83 21.50 -7.53 -0.27
N VAL A 84 21.22 -6.72 0.73
CA VAL A 84 19.93 -6.03 0.92
C VAL A 84 20.17 -4.54 1.01
N ASP A 85 19.40 -3.79 0.23
CA ASP A 85 19.38 -2.33 0.24
C ASP A 85 17.90 -1.89 0.25
N SER A 86 17.64 -0.67 0.58
CA SER A 86 16.29 -0.10 0.54
C SER A 86 15.65 -0.15 -0.86
N GLY A 87 16.44 -0.13 -1.91
CA GLY A 87 16.00 -0.13 -3.30
C GLY A 87 16.10 -1.48 -4.02
N LYS A 88 16.86 -2.44 -3.50
CA LYS A 88 17.05 -3.73 -4.17
C LYS A 88 17.49 -4.85 -3.22
N ILE A 89 17.16 -6.08 -3.61
CA ILE A 89 17.61 -7.31 -2.96
C ILE A 89 18.36 -8.13 -3.99
N VAL A 90 19.55 -8.61 -3.64
CA VAL A 90 20.39 -9.44 -4.49
C VAL A 90 20.46 -10.84 -3.91
N VAL A 91 20.05 -11.83 -4.68
CA VAL A 91 19.99 -13.23 -4.28
C VAL A 91 20.91 -14.04 -5.17
N ARG A 92 21.84 -14.78 -4.57
CA ARG A 92 22.66 -15.75 -5.25
C ARG A 92 21.95 -17.10 -5.27
N LYS A 93 21.63 -17.58 -6.46
CA LYS A 93 20.94 -18.85 -6.67
C LYS A 93 21.77 -20.05 -6.23
N ASN A 94 21.12 -21.12 -5.88
CA ASN A 94 21.76 -22.40 -5.64
C ASN A 94 22.29 -22.97 -6.97
N LEU A 95 23.56 -23.43 -7.00
CA LEU A 95 24.21 -23.96 -8.20
C LEU A 95 23.44 -25.12 -8.87
N LYS A 96 22.60 -25.84 -8.11
CA LYS A 96 21.82 -26.98 -8.61
C LYS A 96 20.60 -26.56 -9.46
N GLU A 97 20.15 -25.31 -9.32
CA GLU A 97 18.95 -24.77 -10.00
C GLU A 97 19.31 -23.88 -11.19
N ILE A 98 20.61 -23.67 -11.44
CA ILE A 98 21.08 -22.79 -12.51
C ILE A 98 21.16 -23.61 -13.82
N SER A 99 20.34 -23.18 -14.81
CA SER A 99 20.50 -23.65 -16.20
C SER A 99 21.73 -22.99 -16.85
N SER A 100 22.32 -23.61 -17.85
CA SER A 100 23.52 -23.09 -18.55
C SER A 100 23.30 -21.70 -19.19
N THR A 101 22.08 -21.27 -19.33
CA THR A 101 21.67 -19.97 -19.91
C THR A 101 21.25 -18.94 -18.88
N ASP A 102 21.08 -19.33 -17.61
CA ASP A 102 20.55 -18.46 -16.56
C ASP A 102 21.65 -17.72 -15.78
N SER A 103 21.33 -16.52 -15.32
CA SER A 103 22.20 -15.79 -14.39
C SER A 103 22.30 -16.51 -13.06
N ALA A 104 23.49 -16.54 -12.46
CA ALA A 104 23.71 -17.05 -11.11
C ALA A 104 23.14 -16.17 -10.00
N VAL A 105 22.68 -14.97 -10.35
CA VAL A 105 22.17 -13.97 -9.40
C VAL A 105 20.83 -13.43 -9.90
N ASP A 106 19.86 -13.35 -8.98
CA ASP A 106 18.61 -12.64 -9.17
C ASP A 106 18.65 -11.29 -8.46
N ILE A 107 18.26 -10.24 -9.16
CA ILE A 107 18.14 -8.87 -8.62
C ILE A 107 16.68 -8.51 -8.58
N TYR A 108 16.17 -8.19 -7.38
CA TYR A 108 14.81 -7.72 -7.15
C TYR A 108 14.85 -6.24 -6.83
N ASN A 109 14.30 -5.41 -7.71
CA ASN A 109 14.17 -3.98 -7.48
C ASN A 109 12.89 -3.69 -6.70
N LEU A 110 12.99 -2.89 -5.65
CA LEU A 110 11.88 -2.49 -4.79
C LEU A 110 11.24 -1.21 -5.30
N ILE A 111 9.91 -1.18 -5.29
CA ILE A 111 9.14 0.03 -5.58
C ILE A 111 9.19 0.94 -4.35
N LYS A 112 9.62 2.18 -4.52
CA LYS A 112 9.78 3.13 -3.42
C LYS A 112 8.94 4.38 -3.66
N TYR A 113 8.03 4.68 -2.73
CA TYR A 113 7.27 5.92 -2.64
C TYR A 113 6.63 6.36 -3.96
N THR A 114 6.00 5.45 -4.68
CA THR A 114 5.27 5.75 -5.91
C THR A 114 3.80 6.01 -5.64
N ARG A 115 3.18 6.82 -6.48
CA ARG A 115 1.75 7.12 -6.40
C ARG A 115 0.93 5.97 -6.97
N SER A 116 -0.09 5.52 -6.22
CA SER A 116 -1.13 4.63 -6.73
C SER A 116 -2.21 5.42 -7.49
N ASN A 117 -3.09 4.72 -8.20
CA ASN A 117 -4.23 5.33 -8.89
C ASN A 117 -5.20 6.05 -7.92
N GLN A 118 -5.21 5.68 -6.65
CA GLN A 118 -6.01 6.29 -5.58
C GLN A 118 -5.22 7.33 -4.77
N ASN A 119 -4.09 7.81 -5.28
CA ASN A 119 -3.21 8.77 -4.60
C ASN A 119 -2.59 8.26 -3.30
N THR A 120 -2.60 6.96 -3.06
CA THR A 120 -1.93 6.35 -1.91
C THR A 120 -0.46 6.07 -2.21
N CYS A 121 0.35 5.94 -1.18
CA CYS A 121 1.77 5.66 -1.30
C CYS A 121 2.02 4.15 -1.45
N ILE A 122 2.67 3.74 -2.54
CA ILE A 122 3.19 2.39 -2.72
C ILE A 122 4.66 2.41 -2.32
N ASN A 123 5.01 1.60 -1.32
CA ASN A 123 6.36 1.48 -0.82
C ASN A 123 6.64 0.05 -0.37
N GLN A 124 7.62 -0.59 -1.00
CA GLN A 124 8.04 -1.94 -0.63
C GLN A 124 9.20 -1.91 0.35
N ARG A 125 9.14 -2.76 1.37
CA ARG A 125 10.15 -2.87 2.43
C ARG A 125 10.73 -4.28 2.46
N PRO A 126 12.07 -4.48 2.42
CA PRO A 126 12.67 -5.79 2.56
C PRO A 126 12.41 -6.34 3.97
N ILE A 127 12.10 -7.63 4.05
CA ILE A 127 11.93 -8.38 5.31
C ILE A 127 13.07 -9.34 5.58
N VAL A 128 13.88 -9.62 4.55
CA VAL A 128 15.03 -10.52 4.62
C VAL A 128 16.31 -9.78 4.98
N SER A 129 17.26 -10.49 5.58
CA SER A 129 18.57 -9.98 5.95
C SER A 129 19.67 -10.63 5.11
N GLU A 130 20.84 -10.00 5.04
CA GLU A 130 22.00 -10.57 4.37
C GLU A 130 22.42 -11.90 5.02
N GLY A 131 22.64 -12.91 4.19
CA GLY A 131 22.98 -14.27 4.63
C GLY A 131 21.79 -15.21 4.80
N ASP A 132 20.55 -14.73 4.74
CA ASP A 132 19.38 -15.57 4.85
C ASP A 132 19.27 -16.57 3.71
N LYS A 133 18.86 -17.79 4.05
CA LYS A 133 18.55 -18.83 3.08
C LYS A 133 17.08 -18.74 2.71
N ILE A 134 16.81 -18.62 1.42
CA ILE A 134 15.46 -18.50 0.89
C ILE A 134 15.16 -19.68 -0.04
N SER A 135 13.88 -20.02 -0.11
CA SER A 135 13.30 -20.98 -1.04
C SER A 135 12.47 -20.26 -2.11
N ALA A 136 12.31 -20.91 -3.27
CA ALA A 136 11.40 -20.37 -4.28
C ALA A 136 9.97 -20.26 -3.68
N GLY A 137 9.34 -19.09 -3.85
CA GLY A 137 8.03 -18.78 -3.28
C GLY A 137 8.06 -18.02 -1.95
N ASP A 138 9.23 -17.86 -1.31
CA ASP A 138 9.34 -17.05 -0.10
C ASP A 138 9.15 -15.56 -0.41
N ILE A 139 8.55 -14.83 0.53
CA ILE A 139 8.37 -13.38 0.41
C ILE A 139 9.66 -12.70 0.85
N LEU A 140 10.20 -11.84 -0.02
CA LEU A 140 11.44 -11.10 0.21
C LEU A 140 11.20 -9.67 0.68
N ALA A 141 10.12 -9.06 0.23
CA ALA A 141 9.74 -7.71 0.60
C ALA A 141 8.23 -7.59 0.73
N ASP A 142 7.80 -6.91 1.77
CA ASP A 142 6.41 -6.54 2.01
C ASP A 142 6.02 -5.33 1.18
N GLY A 143 4.78 -5.35 0.70
CA GLY A 143 4.13 -4.22 0.04
C GLY A 143 3.41 -3.28 1.01
N SER A 144 2.60 -2.39 0.44
CA SER A 144 1.68 -1.56 1.20
C SER A 144 0.60 -2.43 1.86
N SER A 145 0.20 -2.13 3.08
CA SER A 145 -0.80 -2.93 3.82
C SER A 145 -0.46 -4.42 4.00
N ILE A 146 0.82 -4.74 4.05
CA ILE A 146 1.30 -6.10 4.31
C ILE A 146 2.32 -6.04 5.44
N ASP A 147 2.25 -7.00 6.36
CA ASP A 147 3.16 -7.14 7.49
C ASP A 147 3.64 -8.58 7.59
N LEU A 148 4.96 -8.78 7.48
CA LEU A 148 5.63 -10.10 7.47
C LEU A 148 4.98 -11.14 6.53
N GLY A 149 4.54 -10.68 5.35
CA GLY A 149 3.91 -11.51 4.34
C GLY A 149 2.44 -11.82 4.60
N GLU A 150 1.79 -11.16 5.54
CA GLU A 150 0.37 -11.27 5.81
C GLU A 150 -0.36 -9.96 5.51
N LEU A 151 -1.59 -10.05 5.00
CA LEU A 151 -2.40 -8.88 4.70
C LEU A 151 -2.75 -8.14 6.00
N ALA A 152 -2.37 -6.87 6.07
CA ALA A 152 -2.53 -5.99 7.23
C ALA A 152 -3.22 -4.69 6.79
N LEU A 153 -4.57 -4.70 6.70
CA LEU A 153 -5.35 -3.56 6.22
C LEU A 153 -5.52 -2.43 7.23
N GLY A 154 -5.10 -2.61 8.47
CA GLY A 154 -5.30 -1.64 9.54
C GLY A 154 -4.40 -1.87 10.74
N GLN A 155 -4.91 -1.53 11.91
CA GLN A 155 -4.21 -1.58 13.20
C GLN A 155 -5.04 -2.34 14.23
N ASN A 156 -4.36 -3.03 15.14
CA ASN A 156 -5.01 -3.64 16.30
C ASN A 156 -5.18 -2.58 17.41
N ILE A 157 -6.43 -2.26 17.75
CA ILE A 157 -6.76 -1.17 18.68
C ILE A 157 -7.61 -1.73 19.82
N LYS A 158 -7.30 -1.35 21.07
CA LYS A 158 -8.17 -1.63 22.21
C LYS A 158 -9.43 -0.78 22.14
N VAL A 159 -10.60 -1.41 22.19
CA VAL A 159 -11.90 -0.78 22.13
C VAL A 159 -12.66 -0.98 23.43
N ALA A 160 -13.30 0.07 23.94
CA ALA A 160 -14.26 -0.01 25.04
C ALA A 160 -15.69 0.24 24.48
N PHE A 161 -16.58 -0.71 24.69
CA PHE A 161 -17.99 -0.61 24.33
C PHE A 161 -18.77 -0.01 25.51
N MET A 162 -18.93 1.32 25.50
CA MET A 162 -19.65 2.05 26.54
C MET A 162 -20.16 3.40 26.01
N ALA A 163 -21.20 3.93 26.65
CA ALA A 163 -21.60 5.31 26.43
C ALA A 163 -20.60 6.27 27.09
N TRP A 164 -20.21 7.35 26.39
CA TRP A 164 -19.28 8.34 26.91
C TRP A 164 -19.85 9.76 26.74
N HIS A 165 -20.54 10.26 27.74
CA HIS A 165 -21.10 11.63 27.79
C HIS A 165 -21.86 12.07 26.53
N GLY A 166 -22.43 11.15 25.77
CA GLY A 166 -23.15 11.43 24.53
C GLY A 166 -22.26 11.70 23.29
N TYR A 167 -20.93 11.79 23.45
CA TYR A 167 -20.03 12.07 22.33
C TYR A 167 -19.87 10.91 21.34
N ASN A 168 -20.31 9.71 21.70
CA ASN A 168 -20.35 8.53 20.83
C ASN A 168 -21.78 8.11 20.48
N PHE A 169 -22.69 9.11 20.32
CA PHE A 169 -24.07 8.88 19.92
C PHE A 169 -24.14 8.34 18.47
N GLU A 170 -25.00 7.35 18.24
CA GLU A 170 -25.15 6.61 16.98
C GLU A 170 -23.82 5.96 16.53
N ASP A 171 -23.34 6.32 15.34
CA ASP A 171 -22.13 5.76 14.71
C ASP A 171 -20.85 6.55 15.05
N SER A 172 -20.96 7.52 15.96
CA SER A 172 -19.81 8.32 16.39
C SER A 172 -18.83 7.50 17.23
N ILE A 173 -17.54 7.66 16.98
CA ILE A 173 -16.45 6.97 17.69
C ILE A 173 -15.51 8.00 18.29
N LEU A 174 -15.20 7.85 19.57
CA LEU A 174 -14.16 8.63 20.24
C LEU A 174 -12.81 7.91 20.06
N ILE A 175 -11.82 8.66 19.64
CA ILE A 175 -10.46 8.18 19.43
C ILE A 175 -9.55 8.78 20.49
N SER A 176 -8.68 7.95 21.09
CA SER A 176 -7.67 8.40 22.04
C SER A 176 -6.59 9.21 21.33
N ASP A 177 -6.15 10.31 21.94
CA ASP A 177 -5.02 11.13 21.50
C ASP A 177 -3.72 10.33 21.35
N LYS A 178 -3.58 9.23 22.09
CA LYS A 178 -2.46 8.30 21.97
C LYS A 178 -2.31 7.74 20.56
N LEU A 179 -3.42 7.39 19.87
CA LEU A 179 -3.39 6.87 18.51
C LEU A 179 -2.82 7.89 17.50
N VAL A 180 -3.13 9.18 17.73
CA VAL A 180 -2.61 10.27 16.92
C VAL A 180 -1.11 10.47 17.18
N ARG A 181 -0.69 10.46 18.44
CA ARG A 181 0.73 10.64 18.82
C ARG A 181 1.63 9.49 18.36
N GLU A 182 1.09 8.28 18.28
CA GLU A 182 1.81 7.08 17.84
C GLU A 182 1.71 6.86 16.32
N ASP A 183 1.11 7.79 15.57
CA ASP A 183 0.90 7.70 14.11
C ASP A 183 0.23 6.39 13.65
N LYS A 184 -0.60 5.78 14.49
CA LYS A 184 -1.21 4.47 14.24
C LYS A 184 -2.10 4.46 13.00
N LEU A 185 -2.81 5.55 12.74
CA LEU A 185 -3.75 5.70 11.61
C LEU A 185 -3.25 6.68 10.56
N THR A 186 -2.01 7.11 10.66
CA THR A 186 -1.40 8.07 9.73
C THR A 186 -1.15 7.41 8.38
N SER A 187 -1.51 8.08 7.31
CA SER A 187 -1.32 7.64 5.93
C SER A 187 -0.61 8.71 5.10
N VAL A 188 0.08 8.27 4.05
CA VAL A 188 0.77 9.15 3.10
C VAL A 188 0.00 9.16 1.80
N HIS A 189 -0.35 10.37 1.32
CA HIS A 189 -1.02 10.57 0.05
C HIS A 189 -0.12 11.35 -0.89
N ILE A 190 0.00 10.87 -2.14
CA ILE A 190 0.79 11.50 -3.19
C ILE A 190 -0.17 12.04 -4.23
N ILE A 191 -0.23 13.36 -4.33
CA ILE A 191 -1.08 14.07 -5.30
C ILE A 191 -0.16 14.56 -6.42
N GLU A 192 -0.55 14.30 -7.64
CA GLU A 192 0.15 14.77 -8.85
C GLU A 192 -0.70 15.83 -9.52
N GLU A 193 -0.15 17.04 -9.62
CA GLU A 193 -0.76 18.15 -10.34
C GLU A 193 0.02 18.42 -11.64
N THR A 194 -0.68 18.57 -12.74
CA THR A 194 -0.08 18.78 -14.04
C THR A 194 -0.45 20.16 -14.60
N CYS A 195 0.56 20.93 -14.91
CA CYS A 195 0.42 22.23 -15.55
C CYS A 195 1.06 22.18 -16.95
N THR A 196 0.34 22.63 -17.97
CA THR A 196 0.83 22.61 -19.35
C THR A 196 0.84 24.02 -19.92
N ALA A 197 2.01 24.51 -20.31
CA ALA A 197 2.16 25.75 -21.08
C ALA A 197 1.65 25.51 -22.49
N ARG A 198 0.84 26.41 -23.02
CA ARG A 198 0.20 26.32 -24.35
C ARG A 198 0.49 27.54 -25.18
N ASP A 199 0.45 27.39 -26.50
CA ASP A 199 0.45 28.52 -27.42
C ASP A 199 -0.92 29.20 -27.37
N THR A 200 -0.93 30.48 -27.00
CA THR A 200 -2.14 31.31 -26.98
C THR A 200 -2.14 32.30 -28.15
N LYS A 201 -3.28 32.94 -28.39
CA LYS A 201 -3.36 34.00 -29.42
C LYS A 201 -2.53 35.24 -29.11
N LEU A 202 -2.13 35.40 -27.84
CA LEU A 202 -1.30 36.52 -27.34
C LEU A 202 0.19 36.18 -27.35
N GLY A 203 0.55 34.92 -27.53
CA GLY A 203 1.90 34.38 -27.48
C GLY A 203 1.96 33.02 -26.79
N PRO A 204 3.10 32.35 -26.78
CA PRO A 204 3.29 31.14 -26.01
C PRO A 204 3.30 31.46 -24.50
N ASP A 205 2.63 30.63 -23.71
CA ASP A 205 2.73 30.69 -22.24
C ASP A 205 4.17 30.35 -21.83
N GLU A 206 4.72 31.09 -20.89
CA GLU A 206 6.05 30.84 -20.33
C GLU A 206 5.94 30.53 -18.82
N ILE A 207 6.62 29.46 -18.36
CA ILE A 207 6.72 29.14 -16.95
C ILE A 207 7.87 29.97 -16.37
N THR A 208 7.57 30.93 -15.49
CA THR A 208 8.55 31.84 -14.90
C THR A 208 8.11 32.31 -13.52
N ALA A 209 9.07 32.62 -12.66
CA ALA A 209 8.82 33.26 -11.36
C ALA A 209 8.64 34.79 -11.50
N ASP A 210 9.04 35.39 -12.62
CA ASP A 210 8.95 36.82 -12.86
C ASP A 210 7.57 37.24 -13.34
N ILE A 211 6.62 37.31 -12.39
CA ILE A 211 5.22 37.67 -12.66
C ILE A 211 4.91 39.04 -12.02
N PRO A 212 4.41 40.03 -12.80
CA PRO A 212 3.96 41.29 -12.24
C PRO A 212 2.70 41.05 -11.35
N ASN A 213 2.57 41.89 -10.33
CA ASN A 213 1.43 41.95 -9.42
C ASN A 213 1.29 40.78 -8.42
N VAL A 214 2.30 39.96 -8.24
CA VAL A 214 2.37 38.93 -7.19
C VAL A 214 3.43 39.33 -6.16
N GLY A 215 3.08 39.26 -4.88
CA GLY A 215 4.03 39.63 -3.81
C GLY A 215 5.16 38.58 -3.67
N GLU A 216 6.37 39.08 -3.34
CA GLU A 216 7.56 38.24 -3.15
C GLU A 216 7.34 37.08 -2.14
N SER A 217 6.50 37.33 -1.10
CA SER A 217 6.17 36.30 -0.11
C SER A 217 5.43 35.09 -0.71
N ALA A 218 4.59 35.31 -1.74
CA ALA A 218 3.87 34.23 -2.42
C ALA A 218 4.75 33.43 -3.39
N LEU A 219 5.84 34.07 -3.87
CA LEU A 219 6.81 33.47 -4.79
C LEU A 219 8.00 32.83 -4.06
N SER A 220 8.11 33.01 -2.74
CA SER A 220 9.26 32.55 -1.95
C SER A 220 9.54 31.04 -1.97
N LYS A 221 8.52 30.25 -2.32
CA LYS A 221 8.60 28.78 -2.42
C LYS A 221 8.93 28.28 -3.82
N LEU A 222 9.02 29.19 -4.79
CA LEU A 222 9.32 28.86 -6.19
C LEU A 222 10.83 28.94 -6.47
N ASP A 223 11.28 28.14 -7.41
CA ASP A 223 12.63 28.22 -7.97
C ASP A 223 12.71 29.30 -9.06
N GLU A 224 13.89 29.49 -9.65
CA GLU A 224 14.11 30.44 -10.73
C GLU A 224 13.29 30.15 -11.99
N CYS A 225 12.86 28.89 -12.14
CA CYS A 225 11.99 28.45 -13.23
C CYS A 225 10.49 28.68 -12.98
N GLY A 226 10.10 29.20 -11.80
CA GLY A 226 8.70 29.42 -11.47
C GLY A 226 7.95 28.17 -11.02
N ILE A 227 8.67 27.13 -10.58
CA ILE A 227 8.13 25.86 -10.07
C ILE A 227 8.50 25.76 -8.58
N VAL A 228 7.61 25.19 -7.76
CA VAL A 228 7.87 24.97 -6.34
C VAL A 228 9.11 24.09 -6.16
N HIS A 229 10.02 24.50 -5.26
CA HIS A 229 11.26 23.78 -5.01
C HIS A 229 11.01 22.47 -4.23
N ILE A 230 11.85 21.47 -4.45
CA ILE A 230 11.76 20.17 -3.75
C ILE A 230 12.00 20.38 -2.26
N GLY A 231 11.12 19.85 -1.42
CA GLY A 231 11.15 19.98 0.03
C GLY A 231 10.39 21.18 0.59
N ALA A 232 9.73 21.99 -0.27
CA ALA A 232 8.87 23.07 0.18
C ALA A 232 7.64 22.53 0.92
N GLU A 233 7.33 23.12 2.07
CA GLU A 233 6.07 22.91 2.76
C GLU A 233 4.97 23.72 2.07
N VAL A 234 3.94 23.03 1.56
CA VAL A 234 2.87 23.63 0.77
C VAL A 234 1.56 23.63 1.54
N ASN A 235 0.90 24.77 1.57
CA ASN A 235 -0.39 24.97 2.21
C ASN A 235 -1.48 25.33 1.18
N ALA A 236 -2.73 25.22 1.59
CA ALA A 236 -3.86 25.63 0.75
C ALA A 236 -3.74 27.12 0.37
N GLY A 237 -3.76 27.39 -0.93
CA GLY A 237 -3.60 28.75 -1.47
C GLY A 237 -2.17 29.11 -1.91
N ASP A 238 -1.18 28.26 -1.66
CA ASP A 238 0.18 28.46 -2.14
C ASP A 238 0.29 28.24 -3.66
N ILE A 239 1.17 28.99 -4.30
CA ILE A 239 1.43 28.89 -5.74
C ILE A 239 2.42 27.75 -5.97
N LEU A 240 2.07 26.80 -6.82
CA LEU A 240 2.92 25.66 -7.19
C LEU A 240 3.70 25.89 -8.47
N VAL A 241 3.08 26.54 -9.44
CA VAL A 241 3.67 26.87 -10.74
C VAL A 241 3.13 28.23 -11.20
N CYS A 242 3.99 29.07 -11.69
CA CYS A 242 3.61 30.36 -12.30
C CYS A 242 3.66 30.29 -13.83
N LEU A 243 2.62 30.79 -14.49
CA LEU A 243 2.53 30.95 -15.94
C LEU A 243 2.35 32.43 -16.29
N LEU A 244 3.14 32.91 -17.23
CA LEU A 244 3.02 34.22 -17.86
C LEU A 244 2.65 34.05 -19.33
N TYR A 245 1.68 34.84 -19.86
CA TYR A 245 1.33 34.94 -21.27
C TYR A 245 1.61 36.32 -21.86
#